data_1f63bd5e182da343c976779c1f612daf
#
_entry.id   1f63bd5e182da343c976779c1f612daf
#
_cell.length_a   1.000
_cell.length_b   1.000
_cell.length_c   1.000
_cell.angle_alpha   90.00
_cell.angle_beta   90.00
_cell.angle_gamma   90.00
#
_symmetry.space_group_name_H-M   'P 1'
#
loop_
_entity.id
_entity.type
_entity.pdbx_description
1 polymer ?
#
loop_
_entity_poly.entity_id
_entity_poly.type
_entity_poly.pdbx_seq_one_letter_code
_entity_poly.pdbx_strand_id
1 'polypeptide(L)'
;MRRLLLALCTTLLVAGGARANIAGAGQTEGLARAAATDVVVFDVLKVRPLEGGEVARCRVFGRAIRAERGNRFKPKQSVRLTVPCALQGSGSSDAAPKWVDREALLRSAHGRAFIASDGGLIAYELYDLN
;
A
#
# COMPACT_ATOMS: atom_id res chain seq x y z
N MET A 1 57.96 -8.11 -45.89
CA MET A 1 57.79 -8.31 -44.47
C MET A 1 56.63 -7.45 -43.98
N ARG A 2 55.49 -8.05 -43.86
CA ARG A 2 54.29 -7.35 -43.45
C ARG A 2 54.00 -7.66 -41.97
N ARG A 3 54.03 -6.66 -41.14
CA ARG A 3 53.64 -6.75 -39.75
C ARG A 3 52.12 -6.55 -39.65
N LEU A 4 51.43 -7.61 -39.34
CA LEU A 4 50.03 -7.52 -38.93
C LEU A 4 49.96 -7.01 -37.51
N LEU A 5 49.38 -5.85 -37.34
CA LEU A 5 48.94 -5.34 -36.04
C LEU A 5 47.54 -5.89 -35.77
N LEU A 6 47.50 -6.85 -34.89
CA LEU A 6 46.24 -7.29 -34.30
C LEU A 6 45.80 -6.24 -33.28
N ALA A 7 44.78 -5.49 -33.63
CA ALA A 7 44.09 -4.64 -32.68
C ALA A 7 43.18 -5.53 -31.81
N LEU A 8 43.58 -5.72 -30.58
CA LEU A 8 42.71 -6.33 -29.57
C LEU A 8 41.65 -5.32 -29.14
N CYS A 9 40.46 -5.44 -29.70
CA CYS A 9 39.28 -4.76 -29.14
C CYS A 9 38.86 -5.48 -27.87
N THR A 10 39.32 -4.98 -26.75
CA THR A 10 38.74 -5.34 -25.45
C THR A 10 37.39 -4.64 -25.31
N THR A 11 36.34 -5.34 -25.65
CA THR A 11 34.98 -4.92 -25.27
C THR A 11 34.86 -5.06 -23.77
N LEU A 12 34.91 -3.95 -23.07
CA LEU A 12 34.47 -3.88 -21.70
C LEU A 12 32.94 -4.13 -21.70
N LEU A 13 32.57 -5.35 -21.39
CA LEU A 13 31.21 -5.62 -20.94
C LEU A 13 31.04 -4.94 -19.58
N VAL A 14 30.50 -3.74 -19.60
CA VAL A 14 29.92 -3.17 -18.39
C VAL A 14 28.69 -4.00 -18.11
N ALA A 15 28.84 -5.02 -17.30
CA ALA A 15 27.70 -5.66 -16.67
C ALA A 15 27.04 -4.60 -15.79
N GLY A 16 26.06 -3.93 -16.35
CA GLY A 16 25.14 -3.12 -15.59
C GLY A 16 24.45 -4.04 -14.59
N GLY A 17 25.04 -4.18 -13.40
CA GLY A 17 24.40 -4.91 -12.33
C GLY A 17 23.05 -4.27 -12.10
N ALA A 18 21.97 -5.02 -12.34
CA ALA A 18 20.68 -4.67 -11.84
C ALA A 18 20.84 -4.53 -10.33
N ARG A 19 20.95 -3.31 -9.89
CA ARG A 19 20.91 -3.02 -8.46
C ARG A 19 19.51 -3.41 -8.04
N ALA A 20 19.38 -4.55 -7.40
CA ALA A 20 18.23 -4.83 -6.59
C ALA A 20 18.21 -3.72 -5.55
N ASN A 21 17.50 -2.66 -5.84
CA ASN A 21 17.19 -1.66 -4.86
C ASN A 21 16.37 -2.38 -3.82
N ILE A 22 17.01 -2.70 -2.72
CA ILE A 22 16.31 -2.93 -1.49
C ILE A 22 15.82 -1.55 -1.07
N ALA A 23 14.83 -1.08 -1.83
CA ALA A 23 14.06 0.06 -1.43
C ALA A 23 13.50 -0.29 -0.07
N GLY A 24 13.79 0.49 0.93
CA GLY A 24 13.19 0.33 2.23
C GLY A 24 11.67 0.23 2.07
N ALA A 25 10.99 -0.42 2.98
CA ALA A 25 9.54 -0.65 2.97
C ALA A 25 8.73 0.59 2.55
N GLY A 26 9.23 1.80 2.80
CA GLY A 26 8.61 3.06 2.41
C GLY A 26 8.53 3.32 0.90
N GLN A 27 9.50 2.86 0.10
CA GLN A 27 9.46 3.05 -1.36
C GLN A 27 8.50 2.08 -2.02
N THR A 28 8.46 0.84 -1.57
CA THR A 28 7.50 -0.16 -2.06
C THR A 28 6.07 0.29 -1.77
N GLU A 29 5.85 0.84 -0.61
CA GLU A 29 4.56 1.37 -0.19
C GLU A 29 4.14 2.60 -1.01
N GLY A 30 5.06 3.51 -1.28
CA GLY A 30 4.82 4.66 -2.15
C GLY A 30 4.46 4.24 -3.58
N LEU A 31 5.14 3.25 -4.15
CA LEU A 31 4.82 2.69 -5.46
C LEU A 31 3.46 2.00 -5.47
N ALA A 32 3.11 1.26 -4.43
CA ALA A 32 1.82 0.61 -4.32
C ALA A 32 0.68 1.65 -4.27
N ARG A 33 0.85 2.71 -3.51
CA ARG A 33 -0.13 3.82 -3.43
C ARG A 33 -0.25 4.56 -4.75
N ALA A 34 0.86 4.79 -5.46
CA ALA A 34 0.85 5.41 -6.77
C ALA A 34 0.12 4.56 -7.81
N ALA A 35 0.11 3.24 -7.66
CA ALA A 35 -0.57 2.31 -8.56
C ALA A 35 -2.08 2.19 -8.27
N ALA A 36 -2.59 2.74 -7.18
CA ALA A 36 -4.01 2.70 -6.87
C ALA A 36 -4.82 3.43 -7.93
N THR A 37 -5.88 2.81 -8.41
CA THR A 37 -6.80 3.43 -9.37
C THR A 37 -7.81 4.34 -8.71
N ASP A 38 -8.14 4.08 -7.47
CA ASP A 38 -9.07 4.85 -6.67
C ASP A 38 -8.47 5.18 -5.32
N VAL A 39 -8.67 6.40 -4.87
CA VAL A 39 -8.32 6.86 -3.52
C VAL A 39 -9.52 7.58 -2.95
N VAL A 40 -10.02 7.12 -1.84
CA VAL A 40 -11.21 7.67 -1.20
C VAL A 40 -10.93 8.09 0.23
N VAL A 41 -11.36 9.29 0.59
CA VAL A 41 -11.43 9.78 1.96
C VAL A 41 -12.85 9.63 2.45
N PHE A 42 -13.04 9.08 3.63
CA PHE A 42 -14.37 8.76 4.14
C PHE A 42 -14.46 8.92 5.66
N ASP A 43 -15.69 9.15 6.13
CA ASP A 43 -16.03 9.07 7.55
C ASP A 43 -16.03 7.60 7.98
N VAL A 44 -15.38 7.29 9.08
CA VAL A 44 -15.46 5.98 9.72
C VAL A 44 -16.69 5.95 10.62
N LEU A 45 -17.67 5.15 10.27
CA LEU A 45 -18.91 5.02 11.03
C LEU A 45 -18.87 3.86 12.01
N LYS A 46 -18.21 2.77 11.64
CA LYS A 46 -18.12 1.57 12.47
C LYS A 46 -16.88 0.76 12.08
N VAL A 47 -16.23 0.22 13.06
CA VAL A 47 -15.15 -0.75 12.89
C VAL A 47 -15.51 -2.02 13.63
N ARG A 48 -15.46 -3.15 12.95
CA ARG A 48 -15.74 -4.46 13.52
C ARG A 48 -14.52 -5.35 13.40
N PRO A 49 -13.88 -5.73 14.49
CA PRO A 49 -12.85 -6.77 14.44
C PRO A 49 -13.43 -8.09 13.94
N LEU A 50 -12.73 -8.75 13.03
CA LEU A 50 -13.12 -10.05 12.53
C LEU A 50 -12.34 -11.12 13.29
N GLU A 51 -13.06 -12.12 13.80
CA GLU A 51 -12.48 -13.26 14.47
C GLU A 51 -12.16 -14.37 13.46
N GLY A 52 -11.13 -15.15 13.77
CA GLY A 52 -10.68 -16.27 12.95
C GLY A 52 -9.69 -15.86 11.85
N GLY A 53 -8.94 -16.84 11.35
CA GLY A 53 -7.91 -16.66 10.36
C GLY A 53 -6.53 -16.36 10.96
N GLU A 54 -5.50 -16.56 10.15
CA GLU A 54 -4.11 -16.37 10.56
C GLU A 54 -3.71 -14.89 10.68
N VAL A 55 -4.49 -14.02 10.05
CA VAL A 55 -4.21 -12.59 9.96
C VAL A 55 -5.37 -11.82 10.61
N ALA A 56 -5.06 -10.99 11.59
CA ALA A 56 -6.05 -10.13 12.21
C ALA A 56 -6.58 -9.12 11.21
N ARG A 57 -7.89 -9.00 11.13
CA ARG A 57 -8.58 -8.12 10.19
C ARG A 57 -9.69 -7.36 10.89
N CYS A 58 -9.94 -6.15 10.41
CA CYS A 58 -11.06 -5.34 10.83
C CYS A 58 -11.91 -4.96 9.63
N ARG A 59 -13.21 -5.02 9.78
CA ARG A 59 -14.12 -4.49 8.76
C ARG A 59 -14.48 -3.07 9.11
N VAL A 60 -14.20 -2.17 8.17
CA VAL A 60 -14.49 -0.75 8.31
C VAL A 60 -15.70 -0.41 7.46
N PHE A 61 -16.68 0.22 8.10
CA PHE A 61 -17.86 0.78 7.44
C PHE A 61 -17.80 2.29 7.52
N GLY A 62 -17.98 2.93 6.39
CA GLY A 62 -17.87 4.36 6.32
C GLY A 62 -18.77 4.98 5.25
N ARG A 63 -18.63 6.28 5.11
CA ARG A 63 -19.33 7.07 4.11
C ARG A 63 -18.32 7.98 3.40
N ALA A 64 -18.24 7.88 2.08
CA ALA A 64 -17.31 8.66 1.30
C ALA A 64 -17.55 10.17 1.48
N ILE A 65 -16.46 10.91 1.71
CA ILE A 65 -16.44 12.37 1.72
C ILE A 65 -16.07 12.86 0.35
N ARG A 66 -14.95 12.36 -0.19
CA ARG A 66 -14.47 12.71 -1.52
C ARG A 66 -13.60 11.61 -2.11
N ALA A 67 -13.58 11.50 -3.42
CA ALA A 67 -12.59 10.72 -4.16
C ALA A 67 -11.41 11.63 -4.52
N GLU A 68 -10.22 11.28 -4.07
CA GLU A 68 -8.99 11.98 -4.44
C GLU A 68 -8.43 11.47 -5.77
N ARG A 69 -8.82 10.26 -6.15
CA ARG A 69 -8.46 9.62 -7.41
C ARG A 69 -9.56 8.66 -7.83
N GLY A 70 -9.80 8.55 -9.13
CA GLY A 70 -10.78 7.64 -9.68
C GLY A 70 -12.23 8.08 -9.50
N ASN A 71 -13.14 7.21 -9.90
CA ASN A 71 -14.58 7.50 -9.91
C ASN A 71 -15.43 6.38 -9.28
N ARG A 72 -14.80 5.42 -8.64
CA ARG A 72 -15.47 4.28 -8.00
C ARG A 72 -16.38 4.73 -6.86
N PHE A 73 -15.97 5.75 -6.12
CA PHE A 73 -16.69 6.26 -4.96
C PHE A 73 -17.21 7.67 -5.23
N LYS A 74 -18.47 7.90 -4.93
CA LYS A 74 -19.10 9.20 -4.98
C LYS A 74 -19.29 9.73 -3.56
N PRO A 75 -19.32 11.07 -3.34
CA PRO A 75 -19.64 11.62 -2.03
C PRO A 75 -20.92 11.03 -1.47
N LYS A 76 -20.94 10.75 -0.16
CA LYS A 76 -22.03 10.13 0.60
C LYS A 76 -22.27 8.64 0.30
N GLN A 77 -21.53 8.05 -0.62
CA GLN A 77 -21.62 6.61 -0.90
C GLN A 77 -21.08 5.81 0.28
N SER A 78 -21.71 4.67 0.57
CA SER A 78 -21.22 3.74 1.57
C SER A 78 -19.87 3.13 1.16
N VAL A 79 -18.96 3.06 2.11
CA VAL A 79 -17.64 2.42 1.96
C VAL A 79 -17.58 1.24 2.90
N ARG A 80 -17.16 0.10 2.38
CA ARG A 80 -16.94 -1.12 3.17
C ARG A 80 -15.60 -1.71 2.80
N LEU A 81 -14.71 -1.83 3.76
CA LEU A 81 -13.35 -2.32 3.54
C LEU A 81 -12.96 -3.34 4.60
N THR A 82 -12.12 -4.29 4.20
CA THR A 82 -11.44 -5.18 5.14
C THR A 82 -10.00 -4.72 5.23
N VAL A 83 -9.58 -4.32 6.43
CA VAL A 83 -8.27 -3.72 6.69
C VAL A 83 -7.48 -4.65 7.60
N PRO A 84 -6.22 -4.96 7.27
CA PRO A 84 -5.34 -5.63 8.22
C PRO A 84 -5.19 -4.75 9.46
N CYS A 85 -5.55 -5.29 10.62
CA CYS A 85 -5.44 -4.59 11.89
C CYS A 85 -4.84 -5.51 12.94
N ALA A 86 -3.94 -4.97 13.77
CA ALA A 86 -3.31 -5.75 14.82
C ALA A 86 -3.28 -4.97 16.12
N LEU A 87 -3.23 -5.70 17.22
CA LEU A 87 -2.89 -5.11 18.50
C LEU A 87 -1.42 -4.68 18.47
N GLN A 88 -1.12 -3.56 19.08
CA GLN A 88 0.23 -3.03 19.16
C GLN A 88 1.18 -4.09 19.75
N GLY A 89 2.29 -4.34 19.06
CA GLY A 89 3.30 -5.32 19.49
C GLY A 89 3.02 -6.77 19.11
N SER A 90 1.90 -7.10 18.48
CA SER A 90 1.63 -8.45 17.98
C SER A 90 2.17 -8.63 16.57
N GLY A 91 3.32 -9.31 16.45
CA GLY A 91 3.71 -9.97 15.21
C GLY A 91 4.10 -9.09 14.04
N SER A 92 4.94 -8.09 14.25
CA SER A 92 5.61 -7.45 13.12
C SER A 92 6.80 -8.30 12.68
N SER A 93 6.58 -9.19 11.73
CA SER A 93 7.69 -9.63 10.89
C SER A 93 7.85 -8.62 9.75
N ASP A 94 9.09 -8.31 9.37
CA ASP A 94 9.40 -7.38 8.28
C ASP A 94 8.79 -7.79 6.93
N ALA A 95 8.23 -8.97 6.83
CA ALA A 95 7.56 -9.52 5.66
C ALA A 95 6.02 -9.42 5.73
N ALA A 96 5.45 -8.92 6.81
CA ALA A 96 4.00 -8.81 6.95
C ALA A 96 3.46 -7.57 6.22
N PRO A 97 2.23 -7.62 5.67
CA PRO A 97 1.58 -6.42 5.21
C PRO A 97 1.53 -5.40 6.35
N LYS A 98 1.67 -4.13 6.01
CA LYS A 98 1.65 -3.07 7.01
C LYS A 98 0.29 -3.01 7.68
N TRP A 99 0.29 -3.27 8.96
CA TRP A 99 -0.90 -3.35 9.77
C TRP A 99 -1.28 -1.97 10.30
N VAL A 100 -2.57 -1.70 10.29
CA VAL A 100 -3.11 -0.55 11.00
C VAL A 100 -3.25 -0.93 12.47
N ASP A 101 -2.84 -0.04 13.38
CA ASP A 101 -3.06 -0.26 14.80
C ASP A 101 -4.55 -0.36 15.08
N ARG A 102 -4.96 -1.46 15.68
CA ARG A 102 -6.38 -1.77 15.90
C ARG A 102 -7.08 -0.74 16.78
N GLU A 103 -6.43 -0.31 17.85
CA GLU A 103 -7.04 0.66 18.76
C GLU A 103 -7.15 2.04 18.13
N ALA A 104 -6.14 2.46 17.39
CA ALA A 104 -6.20 3.70 16.63
C ALA A 104 -7.29 3.67 15.57
N LEU A 105 -7.47 2.54 14.89
CA LEU A 105 -8.54 2.35 13.92
C LEU A 105 -9.92 2.43 14.56
N LEU A 106 -10.10 1.79 15.73
CA LEU A 106 -11.37 1.82 16.48
C LEU A 106 -11.76 3.23 16.95
N ARG A 107 -10.76 4.08 17.18
CA ARG A 107 -10.98 5.47 17.62
C ARG A 107 -10.98 6.48 16.48
N SER A 108 -10.67 6.05 15.27
CA SER A 108 -10.53 6.96 14.15
C SER A 108 -11.88 7.50 13.69
N ALA A 109 -11.91 8.77 13.32
CA ALA A 109 -13.08 9.42 12.74
C ALA A 109 -13.08 9.36 11.21
N HIS A 110 -11.90 9.32 10.59
CA HIS A 110 -11.73 9.37 9.15
C HIS A 110 -10.67 8.38 8.68
N GLY A 111 -10.80 7.94 7.43
CA GLY A 111 -9.83 7.09 6.78
C GLY A 111 -9.61 7.49 5.34
N ARG A 112 -8.44 7.13 4.83
CA ARG A 112 -8.10 7.20 3.41
C ARG A 112 -7.74 5.80 2.92
N ALA A 113 -8.43 5.32 1.91
CA ALA A 113 -8.19 4.00 1.32
C ALA A 113 -7.66 4.12 -0.09
N PHE A 114 -6.66 3.31 -0.40
CA PHE A 114 -6.06 3.15 -1.72
C PHE A 114 -6.54 1.83 -2.30
N ILE A 115 -7.25 1.89 -3.40
CA ILE A 115 -7.98 0.75 -3.99
C ILE A 115 -7.39 0.43 -5.36
N ALA A 116 -7.15 -0.86 -5.59
CA ALA A 116 -6.70 -1.36 -6.88
C ALA A 116 -7.86 -1.46 -7.89
N SER A 117 -7.54 -1.64 -9.16
CA SER A 117 -8.53 -1.77 -10.22
C SER A 117 -9.52 -2.92 -10.02
N ASP A 118 -9.10 -3.99 -9.35
CA ASP A 118 -9.95 -5.13 -9.01
C ASP A 118 -10.83 -4.91 -7.76
N GLY A 119 -10.70 -3.75 -7.10
CA GLY A 119 -11.40 -3.41 -5.87
C GLY A 119 -10.69 -3.82 -4.59
N GLY A 120 -9.52 -4.45 -4.70
CA GLY A 120 -8.70 -4.83 -3.54
C GLY A 120 -8.07 -3.63 -2.85
N LEU A 121 -7.98 -3.70 -1.52
CA LEU A 121 -7.31 -2.67 -0.73
C LEU A 121 -5.79 -2.81 -0.90
N ILE A 122 -5.15 -1.75 -1.35
CA ILE A 122 -3.68 -1.66 -1.45
C ILE A 122 -3.07 -1.13 -0.16
N ALA A 123 -3.64 -0.04 0.37
CA ALA A 123 -3.16 0.62 1.57
C ALA A 123 -4.29 1.35 2.28
N TYR A 124 -4.12 1.57 3.56
CA TYR A 124 -5.07 2.30 4.39
C TYR A 124 -4.32 3.27 5.31
N GLU A 125 -4.82 4.47 5.41
CA GLU A 125 -4.28 5.49 6.32
C GLU A 125 -5.37 5.98 7.26
N LEU A 126 -5.00 6.18 8.51
CA LEU A 126 -5.79 7.01 9.40
C LEU A 126 -5.67 8.44 8.90
N TYR A 127 -6.78 9.12 8.75
CA TYR A 127 -6.82 10.42 8.12
C TYR A 127 -7.37 11.48 9.05
N ASP A 128 -6.71 12.62 9.12
CA ASP A 128 -7.18 13.78 9.86
C ASP A 128 -7.59 14.87 8.86
N LEU A 129 -8.79 15.41 9.06
CA LEU A 129 -9.35 16.45 8.21
C LEU A 129 -8.87 17.88 8.57
N ASN A 130 -7.96 18.02 9.54
CA ASN A 130 -7.44 19.35 9.93
C ASN A 130 -6.58 20.01 8.85
#